data_935ab6fafc33d3f3f5cdc064ee6d03b3
#
_entry.id   935ab6fafc33d3f3f5cdc064ee6d03b3
#
_cell.length_a   1.000
_cell.length_b   1.000
_cell.length_c   1.000
_cell.angle_alpha   90.00
_cell.angle_beta   90.00
_cell.angle_gamma   90.00
#
_symmetry.space_group_name_H-M   'P 1'
#
loop_
_entity.id
_entity.type
_entity.pdbx_description
1 polymer ?
#
loop_
_entity_poly.entity_id
_entity_poly.type
_entity_poly.pdbx_seq_one_letter_code
_entity_poly.pdbx_strand_id
1 'polypeptide(L)'
;MSKANEISFGDESNAHLEDELLDASGLSCPLPVLKTRKRLKGMEAGKMLHVLATDPASFVDIPHFCNVTGHDLVKWYEDDGTFHYHIRRGEGRV
;
A
#
# COMPACT_ATOMS: atom_id res chain seq x y z
N MET A 1 24.10 4.24 19.48
CA MET A 1 23.85 4.13 19.22
C MET A 1 23.62 3.89 18.88
N SER A 2 23.30 3.98 18.86
CA SER A 2 22.85 3.90 18.49
C SER A 2 22.36 3.68 18.25
N LYS A 3 22.07 3.80 18.38
CA LYS A 3 21.47 3.75 18.23
C LYS A 3 20.87 3.76 17.88
N ALA A 4 20.79 3.93 17.96
CA ALA A 4 20.17 4.03 17.65
C ALA A 4 19.74 4.12 17.37
N ASN A 5 19.72 4.36 17.66
CA ASN A 5 19.39 4.48 17.41
C ASN A 5 18.95 4.46 17.07
N GLU A 6 18.87 4.58 17.28
CA GLU A 6 18.41 4.63 17.05
C GLU A 6 17.83 4.69 16.73
N ILE A 7 17.80 5.00 16.98
CA ILE A 7 17.16 5.13 16.78
C ILE A 7 16.60 5.52 16.59
N SER A 8 16.32 5.89 16.65
CA SER A 8 15.78 6.27 16.43
C SER A 8 15.35 6.60 16.16
N PHE A 9 15.06 6.81 16.36
CA PHE A 9 14.57 7.05 15.96
C PHE A 9 13.94 7.15 15.58
N GLY A 10 13.59 7.41 15.57
CA GLY A 10 12.81 7.38 15.28
C GLY A 10 12.20 7.50 14.91
N ASP A 11 11.61 7.97 14.86
CA ASP A 11 11.00 7.89 14.44
C ASP A 11 10.46 7.87 13.59
N GLU A 12 10.17 8.79 13.47
CA GLU A 12 9.54 8.92 12.29
C GLU A 12 9.88 7.87 11.34
N SER A 13 10.92 7.59 11.25
CA SER A 13 11.32 6.47 10.45
C SER A 13 10.62 5.21 10.92
N ASN A 14 10.08 5.23 12.08
CA ASN A 14 9.30 4.11 12.54
C ASN A 14 8.09 3.85 11.70
N ALA A 15 7.53 4.89 11.09
CA ALA A 15 6.37 4.69 10.23
C ALA A 15 6.72 3.80 9.07
N HIS A 16 7.91 3.94 8.53
CA HIS A 16 8.32 3.07 7.43
C HIS A 16 8.42 1.63 7.87
N LEU A 17 8.87 1.41 9.08
CA LEU A 17 9.03 0.06 9.56
C LEU A 17 7.71 -0.63 9.76
N GLU A 18 6.63 0.16 9.88
CA GLU A 18 5.31 -0.40 10.09
C GLU A 18 4.52 -0.57 8.82
N ASP A 19 5.04 -0.11 7.69
CA ASP A 19 4.34 -0.28 6.43
C ASP A 19 4.37 -1.75 6.05
N GLU A 20 3.23 -2.24 5.54
CA GLU A 20 3.18 -3.59 5.02
C GLU A 20 3.45 -3.54 3.53
N LEU A 21 4.01 -4.61 3.01
CA LEU A 21 4.31 -4.72 1.60
C LEU A 21 3.50 -5.85 0.99
N LEU A 22 2.80 -5.58 -0.09
CA LEU A 22 2.08 -6.58 -0.86
C LEU A 22 2.67 -6.62 -2.26
N ASP A 23 3.31 -7.72 -2.59
CA ASP A 23 3.90 -7.88 -3.91
C ASP A 23 2.93 -8.62 -4.81
N ALA A 24 2.25 -7.87 -5.65
CA ALA A 24 1.31 -8.43 -6.62
C ALA A 24 1.90 -8.42 -8.03
N SER A 25 3.23 -8.36 -8.14
CA SER A 25 3.90 -8.39 -9.44
C SER A 25 3.57 -9.68 -10.16
N GLY A 26 3.40 -9.57 -11.47
CA GLY A 26 3.11 -10.74 -12.28
C GLY A 26 1.67 -11.16 -12.31
N LEU A 27 0.82 -10.57 -11.48
CA LEU A 27 -0.60 -10.90 -11.46
C LEU A 27 -1.35 -9.98 -12.40
N SER A 28 -2.39 -10.53 -13.07
CA SER A 28 -3.22 -9.74 -13.97
C SER A 28 -4.52 -9.37 -13.30
N CYS A 29 -5.14 -8.32 -13.84
CA CYS A 29 -6.48 -7.89 -13.43
C CYS A 29 -7.42 -9.09 -13.40
N PRO A 30 -8.22 -9.25 -12.35
CA PRO A 30 -8.43 -8.33 -11.23
C PRO A 30 -7.64 -8.69 -9.98
N LEU A 31 -6.63 -9.56 -10.08
CA LEU A 31 -5.96 -10.09 -8.91
C LEU A 31 -5.24 -9.04 -8.06
N PRO A 32 -4.56 -8.04 -8.66
CA PRO A 32 -3.90 -7.05 -7.81
C PRO A 32 -4.87 -6.33 -6.88
N VAL A 33 -6.04 -5.92 -7.39
CA VAL A 33 -6.99 -5.20 -6.56
C VAL A 33 -7.65 -6.13 -5.54
N LEU A 34 -7.88 -7.38 -5.90
CA LEU A 34 -8.48 -8.33 -4.97
C LEU A 34 -7.53 -8.64 -3.81
N LYS A 35 -6.26 -8.81 -4.10
CA LYS A 35 -5.28 -9.05 -3.05
C LYS A 35 -5.10 -7.83 -2.17
N THR A 36 -5.13 -6.64 -2.76
CA THR A 36 -5.05 -5.40 -2.02
C THR A 36 -6.22 -5.30 -1.05
N ARG A 37 -7.42 -5.58 -1.55
CA ARG A 37 -8.62 -5.51 -0.71
C ARG A 37 -8.51 -6.47 0.46
N LYS A 38 -8.09 -7.70 0.18
CA LYS A 38 -7.98 -8.70 1.24
C LYS A 38 -6.97 -8.29 2.31
N ARG A 39 -5.83 -7.76 1.87
CA ARG A 39 -4.80 -7.36 2.83
C ARG A 39 -5.29 -6.20 3.70
N LEU A 40 -5.94 -5.21 3.07
CA LEU A 40 -6.43 -4.06 3.82
C LEU A 40 -7.47 -4.45 4.86
N LYS A 41 -8.29 -5.45 4.55
CA LYS A 41 -9.29 -5.91 5.52
C LYS A 41 -8.66 -6.41 6.81
N GLY A 42 -7.46 -6.96 6.72
CA GLY A 42 -6.78 -7.48 7.91
C GLY A 42 -5.92 -6.46 8.61
N MET A 43 -5.91 -5.21 8.14
CA MET A 43 -5.07 -4.18 8.72
C MET A 43 -5.90 -3.23 9.57
N GLU A 44 -5.26 -2.58 10.51
CA GLU A 44 -5.92 -1.57 11.33
C GLU A 44 -6.00 -0.24 10.58
N ALA A 45 -7.04 0.54 10.88
CA ALA A 45 -7.19 1.85 10.28
C ALA A 45 -5.96 2.70 10.56
N GLY A 46 -5.53 3.45 9.54
CA GLY A 46 -4.36 4.31 9.66
C GLY A 46 -3.05 3.66 9.27
N LYS A 47 -3.02 2.35 9.13
CA LYS A 47 -1.80 1.67 8.71
C LYS A 47 -1.59 1.82 7.21
N MET A 48 -0.34 1.75 6.80
CA MET A 48 0.04 1.92 5.40
C MET A 48 0.32 0.58 4.74
N LEU A 49 -0.13 0.46 3.50
CA LEU A 49 0.15 -0.70 2.67
C LEU A 49 0.84 -0.23 1.40
N HIS A 50 1.98 -0.81 1.10
CA HIS A 50 2.70 -0.54 -0.14
C HIS A 50 2.46 -1.71 -1.09
N VAL A 51 1.76 -1.46 -2.19
CA VAL A 51 1.41 -2.50 -3.17
C VAL A 51 2.29 -2.33 -4.39
N LEU A 52 2.84 -3.44 -4.87
CA LEU A 52 3.57 -3.50 -6.13
C LEU A 52 2.74 -4.27 -7.14
N ALA A 53 2.64 -3.76 -8.36
CA ALA A 53 1.93 -4.45 -9.42
C ALA A 53 2.60 -4.17 -10.75
N THR A 54 2.47 -5.08 -11.69
CA THR A 54 3.06 -4.90 -13.01
C THR A 54 2.00 -4.86 -14.10
N ASP A 55 0.75 -5.18 -13.78
CA ASP A 55 -0.34 -5.11 -14.77
C ASP A 55 -0.79 -3.66 -14.91
N PRO A 56 -0.75 -3.10 -16.14
CA PRO A 56 -1.16 -1.70 -16.34
C PRO A 56 -2.59 -1.41 -15.88
N ALA A 57 -3.49 -2.39 -15.91
CA ALA A 57 -4.86 -2.17 -15.46
C ALA A 57 -4.91 -1.75 -13.99
N SER A 58 -3.92 -2.15 -13.18
CA SER A 58 -3.90 -1.76 -11.78
C SER A 58 -3.82 -0.25 -11.61
N PHE A 59 -3.26 0.46 -12.58
CA PHE A 59 -3.10 1.90 -12.49
C PHE A 59 -4.44 2.63 -12.61
N VAL A 60 -5.48 1.93 -13.06
CA VAL A 60 -6.85 2.43 -13.06
C VAL A 60 -7.64 1.80 -11.91
N ASP A 61 -7.47 0.49 -11.73
CA ASP A 61 -8.30 -0.27 -10.79
C ASP A 61 -8.00 0.06 -9.34
N ILE A 62 -6.74 0.23 -8.98
CA ILE A 62 -6.38 0.50 -7.59
C ILE A 62 -6.89 1.89 -7.14
N PRO A 63 -6.64 2.98 -7.92
CA PRO A 63 -7.19 4.27 -7.53
C PRO A 63 -8.72 4.25 -7.43
N HIS A 64 -9.38 3.58 -8.37
CA HIS A 64 -10.83 3.48 -8.33
C HIS A 64 -11.30 2.75 -7.06
N PHE A 65 -10.66 1.62 -6.75
CA PHE A 65 -10.98 0.87 -5.56
C PHE A 65 -10.82 1.73 -4.29
N CYS A 66 -9.72 2.47 -4.20
CA CYS A 66 -9.50 3.32 -3.03
C CYS A 66 -10.57 4.40 -2.93
N ASN A 67 -10.96 4.96 -4.07
CA ASN A 67 -11.97 6.01 -4.09
C ASN A 67 -13.32 5.50 -3.60
N VAL A 68 -13.74 4.31 -4.05
CA VAL A 68 -15.08 3.82 -3.70
C VAL A 68 -15.13 3.20 -2.31
N THR A 69 -13.99 2.79 -1.76
CA THR A 69 -13.99 2.16 -0.43
C THR A 69 -13.57 3.10 0.68
N GLY A 70 -13.07 4.28 0.35
CA GLY A 70 -12.68 5.24 1.37
C GLY A 70 -11.28 5.05 1.92
N HIS A 71 -10.48 4.19 1.30
CA HIS A 71 -9.06 4.12 1.65
C HIS A 71 -8.34 5.29 1.01
N ASP A 72 -7.27 5.74 1.64
CA ASP A 72 -6.55 6.93 1.22
C ASP A 72 -5.35 6.53 0.36
N LEU A 73 -5.43 6.78 -0.95
CA LEU A 73 -4.31 6.54 -1.85
C LEU A 73 -3.36 7.72 -1.74
N VAL A 74 -2.37 7.58 -0.88
CA VAL A 74 -1.49 8.67 -0.53
C VAL A 74 -0.55 9.02 -1.68
N LYS A 75 -0.09 8.01 -2.41
CA LYS A 75 0.89 8.20 -3.44
C LYS A 75 0.89 7.01 -4.37
N TRP A 76 1.01 7.25 -5.67
CA TRP A 76 1.17 6.14 -6.61
C TRP A 76 1.98 6.63 -7.80
N TYR A 77 2.78 5.73 -8.35
CA TYR A 77 3.67 6.08 -9.45
C TYR A 77 4.16 4.81 -10.14
N GLU A 78 4.74 4.98 -11.31
CA GLU A 78 5.36 3.89 -12.05
C GLU A 78 6.87 4.07 -12.03
N ASP A 79 7.60 2.95 -11.86
CA ASP A 79 9.04 2.95 -11.86
C ASP A 79 9.49 1.71 -12.65
N ASP A 80 9.93 1.92 -13.88
CA ASP A 80 10.50 0.87 -14.72
C ASP A 80 9.57 -0.34 -14.84
N GLY A 81 8.30 -0.07 -15.15
CA GLY A 81 7.33 -1.13 -15.38
C GLY A 81 6.64 -1.65 -14.13
N THR A 82 7.04 -1.20 -12.97
CA THR A 82 6.39 -1.58 -11.72
C THR A 82 5.57 -0.41 -11.21
N PHE A 83 4.31 -0.68 -10.90
CA PHE A 83 3.43 0.33 -10.35
C PHE A 83 3.44 0.22 -8.84
N HIS A 84 3.60 1.35 -8.16
CA HIS A 84 3.68 1.43 -6.71
C HIS A 84 2.47 2.18 -6.20
N TYR A 85 1.85 1.64 -5.14
CA TYR A 85 0.69 2.26 -4.51
C TYR A 85 0.92 2.30 -3.02
N HIS A 86 0.83 3.49 -2.42
CA HIS A 86 0.95 3.65 -0.98
C HIS A 86 -0.44 4.01 -0.46
N ILE A 87 -1.08 3.08 0.21
CA ILE A 87 -2.47 3.19 0.62
C ILE A 87 -2.56 3.21 2.13
N ARG A 88 -3.22 4.24 2.68
CA ARG A 88 -3.51 4.26 4.11
C ARG A 88 -4.89 3.66 4.29
N ARG A 89 -4.97 2.66 5.15
CA ARG A 89 -6.22 1.99 5.41
C ARG A 89 -7.19 2.96 6.05
N GLY A 90 -8.34 3.12 5.39
CA GLY A 90 -9.38 4.00 5.89
C GLY A 90 -10.14 3.33 7.03
N GLU A 91 -11.06 4.10 7.61
CA GLU A 91 -11.85 3.59 8.72
C GLU A 91 -13.15 2.95 8.28
N GLY A 92 -13.49 3.09 7.03
CA GLY A 92 -14.73 2.58 6.54
C GLY A 92 -14.68 1.11 6.25
N ARG A 93 -15.75 0.64 5.62
CA ARG A 93 -15.84 -0.74 5.21
C ARG A 93 -14.95 -0.99 4.03
N VAL A 94 -14.46 -2.16 3.91
CA VAL A 94 -13.61 -2.54 2.78
C VAL A 94 -14.24 -3.68 2.00
#